data_052a8c9d40024a915c982d729109fb19
#
_entry.id   052a8c9d40024a915c982d729109fb19
#
_cell.length_a   1.000
_cell.length_b   1.000
_cell.length_c   1.000
_cell.angle_alpha   90.00
_cell.angle_beta   90.00
_cell.angle_gamma   90.00
#
_symmetry.space_group_name_H-M   'P 1'
#
loop_
_entity.id
_entity.type
_entity.pdbx_description
1 polymer ?
#
loop_
_entity_poly.entity_id
_entity_poly.type
_entity_poly.pdbx_seq_one_letter_code
_entity_poly.pdbx_strand_id
1 'polypeptide(L)'
;ANIFVAGFMGSPSMNFIQAEITSASGVPSVSFPLVGGGAASLPLYNGAAERATNRKVVLGIRPEHLSRQSPNTIGKPGMATMSAPVEVVEPTGAETMAVLKFGDLEVVGRFSPDEAPKTGENMPLAVDMTRACLFDPATQKRI
;
A
#
# COMPACT_ATOMS: atom_id res chain seq x y z
N ALA A 1 8.67 -7.68 -13.41
CA ALA A 1 7.64 -8.16 -12.49
C ALA A 1 6.30 -8.13 -13.18
N ASN A 2 5.51 -9.13 -12.96
CA ASN A 2 4.17 -9.19 -13.53
C ASN A 2 3.18 -8.60 -12.55
N ILE A 3 2.29 -7.77 -13.08
CA ILE A 3 1.11 -7.37 -12.35
C ILE A 3 0.19 -8.58 -12.34
N PHE A 4 -0.14 -9.03 -11.16
CA PHE A 4 -0.78 -10.30 -11.01
C PHE A 4 -1.86 -10.23 -9.95
N VAL A 5 -2.97 -10.88 -10.20
CA VAL A 5 -4.08 -10.96 -9.26
C VAL A 5 -4.28 -12.41 -8.89
N ALA A 6 -4.13 -12.71 -7.62
CA ALA A 6 -4.42 -14.03 -7.11
C ALA A 6 -5.88 -14.09 -6.70
N GLY A 7 -6.57 -15.15 -7.09
CA GLY A 7 -7.93 -15.37 -6.65
C GLY A 7 -8.04 -16.03 -5.29
N PHE A 8 -6.95 -16.09 -4.54
CA PHE A 8 -6.92 -16.75 -3.24
C PHE A 8 -5.99 -15.99 -2.30
N MET A 9 -6.19 -16.22 -1.01
CA MET A 9 -5.33 -15.65 0.01
C MET A 9 -3.99 -16.37 -0.04
N GLY A 10 -3.07 -15.80 -0.76
CA GLY A 10 -1.72 -16.30 -0.84
C GLY A 10 -0.78 -15.32 -0.17
N SER A 11 0.51 -15.54 -0.35
CA SER A 11 1.54 -14.63 0.12
C SER A 11 2.20 -13.98 -1.09
N PRO A 12 1.55 -13.00 -1.72
CA PRO A 12 2.16 -12.33 -2.86
C PRO A 12 3.43 -11.64 -2.42
N SER A 13 4.40 -11.57 -3.33
CA SER A 13 5.64 -10.87 -3.03
C SER A 13 5.43 -9.35 -2.98
N MET A 14 4.43 -8.85 -3.68
CA MET A 14 4.16 -7.42 -3.77
C MET A 14 2.72 -7.17 -4.19
N ASN A 15 2.11 -6.13 -3.64
CA ASN A 15 0.84 -5.61 -4.12
C ASN A 15 1.11 -4.55 -5.17
N PHE A 16 0.33 -4.56 -6.24
CA PHE A 16 0.45 -3.58 -7.32
C PHE A 16 -0.82 -2.73 -7.38
N ILE A 17 -0.66 -1.43 -7.24
CA ILE A 17 -1.77 -0.48 -7.10
C ILE A 17 -1.63 0.56 -8.20
N GLN A 18 -2.65 0.69 -9.06
CA GLN A 18 -2.66 1.75 -10.05
C GLN A 18 -2.82 3.09 -9.36
N ALA A 19 -1.95 4.04 -9.69
CA ALA A 19 -1.88 5.30 -8.99
C ALA A 19 -1.43 6.42 -9.92
N GLU A 20 -1.52 7.64 -9.42
CA GLU A 20 -1.03 8.82 -10.16
C GLU A 20 -0.07 9.61 -9.29
N ILE A 21 0.97 10.13 -9.92
CA ILE A 21 1.89 11.04 -9.25
C ILE A 21 1.24 12.40 -9.12
N THR A 22 1.26 12.93 -7.91
CA THR A 22 0.68 14.24 -7.58
C THR A 22 1.66 15.02 -6.73
N SER A 23 1.25 16.20 -6.30
CA SER A 23 2.01 16.98 -5.33
C SER A 23 1.06 17.36 -4.20
N ALA A 24 1.37 16.93 -3.00
CA ALA A 24 0.61 17.28 -1.81
C ALA A 24 1.44 18.22 -0.96
N SER A 25 0.99 19.47 -0.83
CA SER A 25 1.71 20.51 -0.07
C SER A 25 3.15 20.68 -0.53
N GLY A 26 3.37 20.59 -1.85
CA GLY A 26 4.71 20.70 -2.43
C GLY A 26 5.56 19.45 -2.36
N VAL A 27 5.05 18.37 -1.79
CA VAL A 27 5.78 17.10 -1.67
C VAL A 27 5.32 16.17 -2.80
N PRO A 28 6.25 15.61 -3.59
CA PRO A 28 5.88 14.61 -4.59
C PRO A 28 5.21 13.42 -3.91
N SER A 29 4.05 13.03 -4.44
CA SER A 29 3.22 12.01 -3.81
C SER A 29 2.58 11.12 -4.86
N VAL A 30 2.07 9.99 -4.43
CA VAL A 30 1.29 9.09 -5.27
C VAL A 30 -0.11 9.00 -4.68
N SER A 31 -1.12 9.03 -5.54
CA SER A 31 -2.52 9.07 -5.15
C SER A 31 -3.29 7.93 -5.79
N PHE A 32 -4.23 7.36 -5.06
CA PHE A 32 -5.14 6.32 -5.56
C PHE A 32 -6.47 6.40 -4.81
N PRO A 33 -7.57 5.96 -5.44
CA PRO A 33 -8.88 6.09 -4.81
C PRO A 33 -9.06 5.18 -3.59
N LEU A 34 -9.89 5.63 -2.67
CA LEU A 34 -10.27 4.89 -1.46
C LEU A 34 -11.71 4.44 -1.54
N VAL A 35 -12.07 3.47 -0.71
CA VAL A 35 -13.45 3.01 -0.57
C VAL A 35 -14.29 4.16 -0.01
N GLY A 36 -15.46 4.38 -0.60
CA GLY A 36 -16.38 5.41 -0.11
C GLY A 36 -16.11 6.81 -0.62
N GLY A 37 -15.11 6.97 -1.50
CA GLY A 37 -14.74 8.26 -2.06
C GLY A 37 -13.47 8.79 -1.46
N GLY A 38 -12.96 9.87 -2.05
CA GLY A 38 -11.69 10.44 -1.66
C GLY A 38 -10.51 9.62 -2.19
N ALA A 39 -9.31 10.03 -1.81
CA ALA A 39 -8.09 9.41 -2.28
C ALA A 39 -7.05 9.38 -1.18
N ALA A 40 -6.21 8.36 -1.18
CA ALA A 40 -4.98 8.35 -0.40
C ALA A 40 -3.95 9.20 -1.12
N SER A 41 -3.06 9.82 -0.37
CA SER A 41 -1.93 10.55 -0.91
C SER A 41 -0.72 10.19 -0.07
N LEU A 42 0.22 9.45 -0.66
CA LEU A 42 1.37 8.93 0.04
C LEU A 42 2.64 9.56 -0.53
N PRO A 43 3.52 10.12 0.31
CA PRO A 43 4.71 10.79 -0.18
C PRO A 43 5.68 9.81 -0.85
N LEU A 44 6.38 10.30 -1.86
CA LEU A 44 7.40 9.54 -2.58
C LEU A 44 8.78 9.98 -2.12
N TYR A 45 9.69 9.03 -2.09
CA TYR A 45 11.06 9.22 -1.63
C TYR A 45 12.05 8.75 -2.68
N ASN A 46 13.32 9.05 -2.46
CA ASN A 46 14.43 8.54 -3.28
C ASN A 46 14.36 8.97 -4.74
N GLY A 47 13.76 10.12 -5.01
CA GLY A 47 13.70 10.67 -6.38
C GLY A 47 12.78 9.88 -7.31
N ALA A 48 11.87 9.09 -6.78
CA ALA A 48 11.00 8.25 -7.62
C ALA A 48 10.13 9.10 -8.55
N ALA A 49 9.61 10.21 -8.06
CA ALA A 49 8.74 11.07 -8.87
C ALA A 49 9.48 11.67 -10.07
N GLU A 50 10.75 12.03 -9.88
CA GLU A 50 11.57 12.63 -10.93
C GLU A 50 11.94 11.63 -12.02
N ARG A 51 12.01 10.35 -11.66
CA ARG A 51 12.34 9.30 -12.64
C ARG A 51 11.15 8.87 -13.46
N ALA A 52 9.94 9.17 -13.02
CA ALA A 52 8.74 8.79 -13.75
C ALA A 52 8.55 9.68 -14.97
N THR A 53 8.28 9.07 -16.12
CA THR A 53 8.04 9.81 -17.37
C THR A 53 6.57 10.14 -17.53
N ASN A 54 5.68 9.46 -16.84
CA ASN A 54 4.25 9.66 -16.89
C ASN A 54 3.69 9.85 -15.49
N ARG A 55 2.55 10.53 -15.42
CA ARG A 55 1.86 10.68 -14.13
C ARG A 55 1.24 9.38 -13.66
N LYS A 56 0.78 8.55 -14.58
CA LYS A 56 0.20 7.25 -14.24
C LYS A 56 1.31 6.25 -13.99
N VAL A 57 1.26 5.61 -12.85
CA VAL A 57 2.26 4.65 -12.42
C VAL A 57 1.57 3.47 -11.73
N VAL A 58 2.33 2.41 -11.51
CA VAL A 58 1.90 1.31 -10.63
C VAL A 58 2.75 1.37 -9.38
N LEU A 59 2.09 1.49 -8.24
CA LEU A 59 2.75 1.52 -6.95
C LEU A 59 2.87 0.09 -6.43
N GLY A 60 4.09 -0.33 -6.09
CA GLY A 60 4.34 -1.65 -5.52
C GLY A 60 4.62 -1.53 -4.03
N ILE A 61 3.85 -2.26 -3.22
CA ILE A 61 4.00 -2.31 -1.77
C ILE A 61 3.99 -3.76 -1.33
N ARG A 62 5.03 -4.17 -0.60
CA ARG A 62 5.07 -5.53 -0.07
C ARG A 62 4.13 -5.68 1.12
N PRO A 63 3.53 -6.87 1.31
CA PRO A 63 2.62 -7.09 2.44
C PRO A 63 3.22 -6.77 3.80
N GLU A 64 4.51 -7.03 4.00
CA GLU A 64 5.20 -6.80 5.27
C GLU A 64 5.52 -5.32 5.50
N HIS A 65 5.35 -4.47 4.50
CA HIS A 65 5.59 -3.04 4.65
C HIS A 65 4.32 -2.26 5.02
N LEU A 66 3.25 -3.00 5.31
CA LEU A 66 2.03 -2.46 5.91
C LEU A 66 2.01 -2.85 7.39
N SER A 67 1.62 -1.91 8.23
CA SER A 67 1.47 -2.17 9.66
C SER A 67 0.29 -1.38 10.20
N ARG A 68 -0.12 -1.69 11.44
CA ARG A 68 -1.13 -0.88 12.13
C ARG A 68 -0.48 0.40 12.63
N GLN A 69 -1.17 1.52 12.49
CA GLN A 69 -0.69 2.78 13.08
C GLN A 69 -0.51 2.62 14.58
N SER A 70 0.62 3.12 15.07
CA SER A 70 0.94 3.06 16.50
C SER A 70 1.87 4.23 16.82
N PRO A 71 2.14 4.51 18.11
CA PRO A 71 3.13 5.51 18.46
C PRO A 71 4.51 5.22 17.88
N ASN A 72 4.80 3.95 17.57
CA ASN A 72 6.07 3.57 16.95
C ASN A 72 6.14 3.85 15.46
N THR A 73 5.01 4.10 14.80
CA THR A 73 4.95 4.33 13.35
C THR A 73 4.52 5.74 12.99
N ILE A 74 3.64 6.34 13.78
CA ILE A 74 3.14 7.70 13.49
C ILE A 74 4.26 8.71 13.65
N GLY A 75 4.44 9.54 12.63
CA GLY A 75 5.43 10.61 12.66
C GLY A 75 6.85 10.18 12.35
N LYS A 76 7.10 8.91 12.10
CA LYS A 76 8.43 8.47 11.68
C LYS A 76 8.68 8.85 10.22
N PRO A 77 9.93 9.27 9.88
CA PRO A 77 10.26 9.55 8.48
C PRO A 77 10.01 8.34 7.60
N GLY A 78 9.37 8.58 6.46
CA GLY A 78 9.09 7.52 5.50
C GLY A 78 7.80 6.75 5.76
N MET A 79 7.19 6.92 6.93
CA MET A 79 5.93 6.24 7.24
C MET A 79 4.74 7.12 6.89
N ALA A 80 3.94 6.67 5.95
CA ALA A 80 2.70 7.34 5.58
C ALA A 80 1.51 6.66 6.27
N THR A 81 0.43 7.39 6.43
CA THR A 81 -0.77 6.86 7.12
C THR A 81 -1.98 6.91 6.19
N MET A 82 -2.82 5.90 6.32
CA MET A 82 -4.10 5.81 5.63
C MET A 82 -4.98 4.82 6.40
N SER A 83 -6.23 4.68 5.99
CA SER A 83 -7.12 3.65 6.54
C SER A 83 -7.75 2.87 5.41
N ALA A 84 -8.03 1.59 5.65
CA ALA A 84 -8.65 0.74 4.66
C ALA A 84 -9.54 -0.31 5.32
N PRO A 85 -10.68 -0.65 4.70
CA PRO A 85 -11.55 -1.71 5.23
C PRO A 85 -10.88 -3.08 5.15
N VAL A 86 -11.07 -3.87 6.17
CA VAL A 86 -10.56 -5.25 6.24
C VAL A 86 -11.68 -6.21 5.85
N GLU A 87 -11.45 -6.99 4.79
CA GLU A 87 -12.44 -7.93 4.30
C GLU A 87 -12.25 -9.33 4.84
N VAL A 88 -11.01 -9.81 4.89
CA VAL A 88 -10.70 -11.18 5.28
C VAL A 88 -9.49 -11.16 6.19
N VAL A 89 -9.51 -12.01 7.22
CA VAL A 89 -8.39 -12.17 8.14
C VAL A 89 -8.07 -13.64 8.25
N GLU A 90 -6.80 -14.00 8.11
CA GLU A 90 -6.35 -15.38 8.16
C GLU A 90 -5.09 -15.51 9.01
N PRO A 91 -5.20 -16.06 10.21
CA PRO A 91 -4.02 -16.38 10.99
C PRO A 91 -3.21 -17.49 10.32
N THR A 92 -1.90 -17.33 10.28
CA THR A 92 -0.99 -18.30 9.66
C THR A 92 0.08 -18.82 10.63
N GLY A 93 -0.22 -18.81 11.92
CA GLY A 93 0.74 -19.18 12.95
C GLY A 93 1.45 -17.97 13.51
N ALA A 94 2.67 -17.71 13.06
CA ALA A 94 3.47 -16.58 13.57
C ALA A 94 2.95 -15.21 13.10
N GLU A 95 2.14 -15.18 12.05
CA GLU A 95 1.65 -13.95 11.46
C GLU A 95 0.16 -14.03 11.20
N THR A 96 -0.43 -12.88 10.89
CA THR A 96 -1.82 -12.80 10.42
C THR A 96 -1.82 -12.10 9.08
N MET A 97 -2.41 -12.74 8.09
CA MET A 97 -2.62 -12.14 6.78
C MET A 97 -4.02 -11.56 6.72
N ALA A 98 -4.15 -10.47 6.00
CA ALA A 98 -5.46 -9.84 5.81
C ALA A 98 -5.58 -9.31 4.40
N VAL A 99 -6.82 -9.34 3.89
CA VAL A 99 -7.17 -8.67 2.64
C VAL A 99 -7.86 -7.37 3.02
N LEU A 100 -7.30 -6.26 2.51
CA LEU A 100 -7.86 -4.93 2.70
C LEU A 100 -8.26 -4.37 1.34
N LYS A 101 -9.16 -3.39 1.35
CA LYS A 101 -9.60 -2.74 0.12
C LYS A 101 -8.95 -1.37 -0.02
N PHE A 102 -8.18 -1.19 -1.08
CA PHE A 102 -7.69 0.11 -1.52
C PHE A 102 -8.55 0.52 -2.72
N GLY A 103 -9.64 1.24 -2.44
CA GLY A 103 -10.65 1.44 -3.46
C GLY A 103 -11.29 0.11 -3.86
N ASP A 104 -11.27 -0.22 -5.13
CA ASP A 104 -11.80 -1.49 -5.64
C ASP A 104 -10.77 -2.60 -5.63
N LEU A 105 -9.54 -2.31 -5.28
CA LEU A 105 -8.45 -3.27 -5.33
C LEU A 105 -8.28 -3.99 -4.00
N GLU A 106 -8.07 -5.30 -4.07
CA GLU A 106 -7.70 -6.09 -2.89
C GLU A 106 -6.20 -6.03 -2.68
N VAL A 107 -5.80 -5.69 -1.47
CA VAL A 107 -4.40 -5.58 -1.06
C VAL A 107 -4.17 -6.53 0.10
N VAL A 108 -3.10 -7.30 0.04
CA VAL A 108 -2.75 -8.24 1.10
C VAL A 108 -1.74 -7.58 2.04
N GLY A 109 -2.06 -7.58 3.33
CA GLY A 109 -1.14 -7.15 4.36
C GLY A 109 -0.73 -8.33 5.24
N ARG A 110 0.44 -8.22 5.83
CA ARG A 110 0.98 -9.22 6.75
C ARG A 110 1.31 -8.54 8.06
N PHE A 111 0.69 -9.01 9.13
CA PHE A 111 0.75 -8.33 10.42
C PHE A 111 1.20 -9.29 11.52
N SER A 112 1.86 -8.75 12.55
CA SER A 112 2.15 -9.52 13.73
C SER A 112 0.84 -9.80 14.49
N PRO A 113 0.75 -10.90 15.26
CA PRO A 113 -0.51 -11.24 15.92
C PRO A 113 -1.06 -10.17 16.86
N ASP A 114 -0.20 -9.40 17.52
CA ASP A 114 -0.62 -8.34 18.43
C ASP A 114 -1.10 -7.09 17.69
N GLU A 115 -0.86 -7.00 16.39
CA GLU A 115 -1.34 -5.91 15.54
C GLU A 115 -2.41 -6.38 14.56
N ALA A 116 -2.92 -7.58 14.73
CA ALA A 116 -3.81 -8.20 13.77
C ALA A 116 -5.09 -7.38 13.59
N PRO A 117 -5.54 -7.23 12.32
CA PRO A 117 -6.81 -6.59 12.05
C PRO A 117 -7.98 -7.50 12.37
N LYS A 118 -9.18 -6.91 12.41
CA LYS A 118 -10.43 -7.66 12.57
C LYS A 118 -11.25 -7.49 11.32
N THR A 119 -11.94 -8.55 10.92
CA THR A 119 -12.87 -8.50 9.78
C THR A 119 -13.90 -7.42 10.01
N GLY A 120 -14.10 -6.58 9.00
CA GLY A 120 -15.05 -5.46 9.07
C GLY A 120 -14.48 -4.18 9.66
N GLU A 121 -13.29 -4.21 10.19
CA GLU A 121 -12.62 -3.03 10.74
C GLU A 121 -12.21 -2.08 9.61
N ASN A 122 -12.29 -0.77 9.83
CA ASN A 122 -11.61 0.21 8.99
C ASN A 122 -10.23 0.44 9.63
N MET A 123 -9.25 -0.29 9.15
CA MET A 123 -7.96 -0.39 9.83
C MET A 123 -7.07 0.81 9.56
N PRO A 124 -6.59 1.48 10.61
CA PRO A 124 -5.58 2.53 10.45
C PRO A 124 -4.24 1.89 10.10
N LEU A 125 -3.71 2.23 8.93
CA LEU A 125 -2.48 1.66 8.40
C LEU A 125 -1.34 2.65 8.42
N ALA A 126 -0.15 2.12 8.63
CA ALA A 126 1.11 2.80 8.36
C ALA A 126 1.77 2.07 7.18
N VAL A 127 2.22 2.84 6.20
CA VAL A 127 2.85 2.31 4.98
C VAL A 127 4.28 2.80 4.94
N ASP A 128 5.23 1.86 4.84
CA ASP A 128 6.64 2.23 4.74
C ASP A 128 6.96 2.64 3.29
N MET A 129 6.87 3.92 3.03
CA MET A 129 7.09 4.45 1.68
C MET A 129 8.55 4.49 1.27
N THR A 130 9.48 4.29 2.19
CA THR A 130 10.89 4.16 1.82
C THR A 130 11.17 2.86 1.09
N ARG A 131 10.28 1.88 1.23
CA ARG A 131 10.38 0.56 0.59
C ARG A 131 9.45 0.41 -0.60
N ALA A 132 8.61 1.41 -0.87
CA ALA A 132 7.68 1.35 -2.00
C ALA A 132 8.44 1.47 -3.32
N CYS A 133 7.91 0.84 -4.36
CA CYS A 133 8.47 0.87 -5.70
C CYS A 133 7.46 1.46 -6.66
N LEU A 134 7.95 2.07 -7.74
CA LEU A 134 7.11 2.52 -8.84
C LEU A 134 7.45 1.72 -10.08
N PHE A 135 6.42 1.41 -10.87
CA PHE A 135 6.56 0.71 -12.14
C PHE A 135 5.86 1.49 -13.23
N ASP A 136 6.38 1.39 -14.44
CA ASP A 136 5.73 1.95 -15.62
C ASP A 136 4.55 1.05 -16.00
N PRO A 137 3.33 1.60 -16.14
CA PRO A 137 2.16 0.75 -16.42
C PRO A 137 2.20 0.12 -17.82
N ALA A 138 2.89 0.73 -18.78
CA ALA A 138 2.96 0.20 -20.14
C ALA A 138 4.00 -0.90 -20.26
N THR A 139 5.20 -0.70 -19.69
CA THR A 139 6.30 -1.66 -19.81
C THR A 139 6.38 -2.61 -18.64
N GLN A 140 5.74 -2.28 -17.52
CA GLN A 140 5.79 -3.00 -16.25
C GLN A 140 7.20 -3.07 -15.65
N LYS A 141 8.08 -2.20 -16.11
CA LYS A 141 9.44 -2.12 -15.58
C LYS A 141 9.51 -1.13 -14.43
N ARG A 142 10.37 -1.44 -13.47
CA ARG A 142 10.60 -0.55 -12.33
C ARG A 142 11.20 0.76 -12.79
N ILE A 143 10.65 1.83 -12.23
CA ILE A 143 11.13 3.19 -12.46
C ILE A 143 12.29 3.49 -11.52
#